data_15b707b72ca72b3f1eded06978fda342
#
_entry.id   15b707b72ca72b3f1eded06978fda342
#
_cell.length_a   1.000
_cell.length_b   1.000
_cell.length_c   1.000
_cell.angle_alpha   90.00
_cell.angle_beta   90.00
_cell.angle_gamma   90.00
#
_symmetry.space_group_name_H-M   'P 1'
#
loop_
_entity.id
_entity.type
_entity.pdbx_description
1 polymer ?
#
loop_
_entity_poly.entity_id
_entity_poly.type
_entity_poly.pdbx_seq_one_letter_code
_entity_poly.pdbx_strand_id
1 'polypeptide(L)'
;MNPRSFSAVGLLETTGYTPAAVALDAMQKATSIEVLQAEINDFLGVIIKIGGELAQVERAIEIGVEWANRLQGKPVSRVLSLPSEEISGVLLPGIEYNPLIQQNVVHLPTVESTSSGATSVTNSSTSGSALGFIETQGFTAVFQAIDMACKAANVEVIGKEKLGGGYVTVVVKGDVAAVHAAIESGQQEVESLGKLIAAHVIPRPSASVLSLLPG
;
A
#
# COMPACT_ATOMS: atom_id res chain seq x y z
N MET A 1 -5.69 16.51 -9.43
CA MET A 1 -4.46 16.73 -10.22
C MET A 1 -4.75 16.54 -11.69
N ASN A 2 -4.10 17.29 -12.57
CA ASN A 2 -4.28 17.12 -14.01
C ASN A 2 -3.14 16.24 -14.54
N PRO A 3 -3.40 15.05 -15.13
CA PRO A 3 -2.36 14.18 -15.69
C PRO A 3 -1.54 14.85 -16.82
N ARG A 4 -2.00 16.00 -17.32
CA ARG A 4 -1.31 16.81 -18.35
C ARG A 4 0.03 17.39 -17.91
N SER A 5 0.36 17.41 -16.60
CA SER A 5 1.63 17.96 -16.11
C SER A 5 2.79 16.97 -16.19
N PHE A 6 2.54 15.71 -16.53
CA PHE A 6 3.54 14.66 -16.57
C PHE A 6 3.85 14.22 -17.98
N SER A 7 5.13 14.02 -18.29
CA SER A 7 5.55 13.47 -19.58
C SER A 7 5.24 11.97 -19.71
N ALA A 8 5.02 11.30 -18.58
CA ALA A 8 4.59 9.90 -18.54
C ALA A 8 3.75 9.58 -17.30
N VAL A 9 2.88 8.59 -17.43
CA VAL A 9 2.14 7.96 -16.33
C VAL A 9 2.47 6.48 -16.30
N GLY A 10 2.90 6.00 -15.14
CA GLY A 10 3.15 4.59 -14.87
C GLY A 10 1.97 3.95 -14.15
N LEU A 11 1.62 2.75 -14.57
CA LEU A 11 0.58 1.92 -13.99
C LEU A 11 1.22 0.63 -13.49
N LEU A 12 0.98 0.29 -12.24
CA LEU A 12 1.40 -0.98 -11.64
C LEU A 12 0.23 -1.58 -10.89
N GLU A 13 -0.29 -2.68 -11.38
CA GLU A 13 -1.33 -3.47 -10.74
C GLU A 13 -0.72 -4.69 -10.09
N THR A 14 -1.15 -5.03 -8.87
CA THR A 14 -0.70 -6.21 -8.13
C THR A 14 -1.88 -7.00 -7.61
N THR A 15 -1.69 -8.30 -7.39
CA THR A 15 -2.56 -9.09 -6.52
C THR A 15 -2.03 -8.95 -5.08
N GLY A 16 -2.91 -8.59 -4.14
CA GLY A 16 -2.55 -8.34 -2.75
C GLY A 16 -2.21 -6.87 -2.45
N TYR A 17 -2.54 -6.46 -1.25
CA TYR A 17 -2.25 -5.11 -0.73
C TYR A 17 -0.78 -4.96 -0.32
N THR A 18 -0.22 -5.98 0.36
CA THR A 18 1.17 -5.96 0.82
C THR A 18 2.16 -5.82 -0.33
N PRO A 19 2.05 -6.59 -1.45
CA PRO A 19 2.91 -6.39 -2.61
C PRO A 19 2.82 -4.98 -3.20
N ALA A 20 1.63 -4.37 -3.23
CA ALA A 20 1.44 -3.00 -3.69
C ALA A 20 2.15 -1.98 -2.79
N ALA A 21 1.94 -2.06 -1.47
CA ALA A 21 2.55 -1.14 -0.51
C ALA A 21 4.08 -1.20 -0.54
N VAL A 22 4.66 -2.40 -0.63
CA VAL A 22 6.11 -2.61 -0.71
C VAL A 22 6.68 -2.11 -2.04
N ALA A 23 6.00 -2.39 -3.15
CA ALA A 23 6.39 -1.88 -4.46
C ALA A 23 6.38 -0.35 -4.50
N LEU A 24 5.32 0.28 -3.96
CA LEU A 24 5.21 1.73 -3.88
C LEU A 24 6.34 2.35 -3.05
N ASP A 25 6.66 1.77 -1.89
CA ASP A 25 7.76 2.23 -1.05
C ASP A 25 9.10 2.19 -1.79
N ALA A 26 9.37 1.07 -2.47
CA ALA A 26 10.59 0.89 -3.24
C ALA A 26 10.70 1.87 -4.42
N MET A 27 9.61 2.07 -5.16
CA MET A 27 9.54 3.03 -6.25
C MET A 27 9.88 4.46 -5.79
N GLN A 28 9.24 4.92 -4.71
CA GLN A 28 9.46 6.28 -4.19
C GLN A 28 10.84 6.48 -3.58
N LYS A 29 11.43 5.47 -2.95
CA LYS A 29 12.78 5.56 -2.39
C LYS A 29 13.88 5.59 -3.45
N ALA A 30 13.60 5.05 -4.63
CA ALA A 30 14.59 4.91 -5.70
C ALA A 30 14.50 5.97 -6.80
N THR A 31 13.37 6.69 -6.91
CA THR A 31 13.09 7.59 -8.03
C THR A 31 12.34 8.84 -7.57
N SER A 32 12.40 9.90 -8.39
CA SER A 32 11.66 11.16 -8.15
C SER A 32 10.33 11.14 -8.90
N ILE A 33 9.44 10.23 -8.51
CA ILE A 33 8.09 10.13 -9.07
C ILE A 33 7.07 10.76 -8.13
N GLU A 34 5.94 11.18 -8.69
CA GLU A 34 4.77 11.60 -7.94
C GLU A 34 3.73 10.47 -7.94
N VAL A 35 3.21 10.13 -6.77
CA VAL A 35 2.09 9.19 -6.68
C VAL A 35 0.80 9.95 -6.96
N LEU A 36 0.08 9.53 -7.98
CA LEU A 36 -1.16 10.17 -8.40
C LEU A 36 -2.36 9.61 -7.63
N GLN A 37 -2.40 8.29 -7.54
CA GLN A 37 -3.52 7.57 -6.94
C GLN A 37 -3.14 6.11 -6.69
N ALA A 38 -3.75 5.49 -5.69
CA ALA A 38 -3.85 4.05 -5.57
C ALA A 38 -5.32 3.66 -5.48
N GLU A 39 -5.70 2.58 -6.13
CA GLU A 39 -7.09 2.14 -6.22
C GLU A 39 -7.16 0.63 -5.99
N ILE A 40 -8.06 0.22 -5.10
CA ILE A 40 -8.35 -1.20 -4.88
C ILE A 40 -9.22 -1.67 -6.04
N ASN A 41 -8.75 -2.70 -6.73
CA ASN A 41 -9.52 -3.31 -7.80
C ASN A 41 -10.45 -4.43 -7.25
N ASP A 42 -11.44 -4.84 -8.04
CA ASP A 42 -12.37 -5.90 -7.67
C ASP A 42 -11.75 -7.31 -7.79
N PHE A 43 -10.47 -7.39 -8.16
CA PHE A 43 -9.76 -8.63 -8.44
C PHE A 43 -8.63 -8.94 -7.45
N LEU A 44 -8.87 -8.67 -6.15
CA LEU A 44 -7.95 -8.98 -5.05
C LEU A 44 -6.63 -8.20 -5.11
N GLY A 45 -6.65 -6.99 -5.63
CA GLY A 45 -5.42 -6.26 -5.85
C GLY A 45 -5.56 -4.74 -5.70
N VAL A 46 -4.44 -4.10 -5.99
CA VAL A 46 -4.30 -2.64 -5.98
C VAL A 46 -3.61 -2.21 -7.26
N ILE A 47 -4.14 -1.18 -7.92
CA ILE A 47 -3.43 -0.46 -8.98
C ILE A 47 -2.83 0.82 -8.41
N ILE A 48 -1.53 1.02 -8.63
CA ILE A 48 -0.78 2.22 -8.30
C ILE A 48 -0.55 3.02 -9.58
N LYS A 49 -0.85 4.31 -9.53
CA LYS A 49 -0.70 5.26 -10.64
C LYS A 49 0.31 6.31 -10.23
N ILE A 50 1.38 6.43 -11.01
CA ILE A 50 2.50 7.36 -10.76
C ILE A 50 2.70 8.27 -11.96
N GLY A 51 3.19 9.48 -11.72
CA GLY A 51 3.51 10.46 -12.75
C GLY A 51 4.94 10.99 -12.62
N GLY A 52 5.49 11.49 -13.73
CA GLY A 52 6.81 12.08 -13.74
C GLY A 52 7.43 12.16 -15.13
N GLU A 53 8.75 12.35 -15.16
CA GLU A 53 9.53 12.21 -16.39
C GLU A 53 9.60 10.75 -16.84
N LEU A 54 9.59 10.52 -18.15
CA LEU A 54 9.52 9.18 -18.73
C LEU A 54 10.56 8.22 -18.14
N ALA A 55 11.84 8.61 -18.12
CA ALA A 55 12.90 7.74 -17.60
C ALA A 55 12.75 7.42 -16.10
N GLN A 56 12.23 8.35 -15.29
CA GLN A 56 11.97 8.13 -13.88
C GLN A 56 10.79 7.19 -13.67
N VAL A 57 9.73 7.36 -14.46
CA VAL A 57 8.54 6.50 -14.41
C VAL A 57 8.87 5.07 -14.86
N GLU A 58 9.62 4.91 -15.98
CA GLU A 58 10.07 3.60 -16.44
C GLU A 58 10.90 2.89 -15.36
N ARG A 59 11.88 3.59 -14.77
CA ARG A 59 12.71 3.03 -13.70
C ARG A 59 11.91 2.67 -12.46
N ALA A 60 10.94 3.51 -12.08
CA ALA A 60 10.05 3.22 -10.95
C ALA A 60 9.25 1.94 -11.19
N ILE A 61 8.64 1.82 -12.37
CA ILE A 61 7.84 0.64 -12.73
C ILE A 61 8.69 -0.64 -12.74
N GLU A 62 9.91 -0.61 -13.26
CA GLU A 62 10.82 -1.76 -13.20
C GLU A 62 11.06 -2.22 -11.75
N ILE A 63 11.38 -1.28 -10.86
CA ILE A 63 11.60 -1.54 -9.43
C ILE A 63 10.33 -2.07 -8.77
N GLY A 64 9.18 -1.46 -9.05
CA GLY A 64 7.89 -1.88 -8.50
C GLY A 64 7.54 -3.32 -8.91
N VAL A 65 7.73 -3.65 -10.18
CA VAL A 65 7.53 -5.02 -10.71
C VAL A 65 8.44 -6.02 -10.01
N GLU A 66 9.72 -5.67 -9.82
CA GLU A 66 10.68 -6.55 -9.14
C GLU A 66 10.21 -6.87 -7.71
N TRP A 67 9.86 -5.83 -6.93
CA TRP A 67 9.42 -6.00 -5.54
C TRP A 67 8.08 -6.73 -5.43
N ALA A 68 7.12 -6.42 -6.29
CA ALA A 68 5.84 -7.12 -6.33
C ALA A 68 6.02 -8.62 -6.66
N ASN A 69 6.91 -8.96 -7.60
CA ASN A 69 7.22 -10.36 -7.92
C ASN A 69 7.86 -11.11 -6.74
N ARG A 70 8.77 -10.48 -5.97
CA ARG A 70 9.38 -11.08 -4.77
C ARG A 70 8.32 -11.49 -3.74
N LEU A 71 7.20 -10.76 -3.67
CA LEU A 71 6.08 -11.02 -2.78
C LEU A 71 4.93 -11.78 -3.48
N GLN A 72 5.20 -12.39 -4.63
CA GLN A 72 4.22 -13.17 -5.40
C GLN A 72 2.96 -12.38 -5.81
N GLY A 73 3.08 -11.05 -5.90
CA GLY A 73 1.99 -10.12 -6.22
C GLY A 73 1.55 -10.11 -7.68
N LYS A 74 2.12 -10.96 -8.55
CA LYS A 74 1.76 -11.12 -9.98
C LYS A 74 1.57 -9.78 -10.70
N PRO A 75 2.57 -8.90 -10.72
CA PRO A 75 2.40 -7.55 -11.23
C PRO A 75 2.06 -7.51 -12.72
N VAL A 76 1.14 -6.61 -13.06
CA VAL A 76 0.87 -6.17 -14.42
C VAL A 76 1.20 -4.68 -14.48
N SER A 77 1.96 -4.25 -15.49
CA SER A 77 2.40 -2.87 -15.55
C SER A 77 2.41 -2.29 -16.96
N ARG A 78 2.28 -0.96 -17.03
CA ARG A 78 2.39 -0.22 -18.28
C ARG A 78 2.89 1.20 -17.99
N VAL A 79 3.69 1.74 -18.90
CA VAL A 79 4.02 3.16 -18.96
C VAL A 79 3.30 3.78 -20.17
N LEU A 80 2.58 4.86 -19.92
CA LEU A 80 1.91 5.68 -20.90
C LEU A 80 2.74 6.95 -21.10
N SER A 81 3.44 7.08 -22.21
CA SER A 81 4.13 8.31 -22.60
C SER A 81 3.13 9.29 -23.17
N LEU A 82 3.14 10.53 -22.70
CA LEU A 82 2.22 11.59 -23.14
C LEU A 82 0.76 11.11 -23.22
N PRO A 83 0.16 10.70 -22.07
CA PRO A 83 -1.21 10.17 -22.08
C PRO A 83 -2.18 11.18 -22.69
N SER A 84 -3.13 10.70 -23.49
CA SER A 84 -4.18 11.52 -24.08
C SER A 84 -5.04 12.20 -23.01
N GLU A 85 -5.49 13.42 -23.28
CA GLU A 85 -6.32 14.19 -22.34
C GLU A 85 -7.66 13.52 -22.07
N GLU A 86 -8.20 12.83 -23.06
CA GLU A 86 -9.52 12.20 -23.00
C GLU A 86 -9.58 11.06 -21.98
N ILE A 87 -8.45 10.40 -21.68
CA ILE A 87 -8.42 9.30 -20.70
C ILE A 87 -8.29 9.78 -19.26
N SER A 88 -8.04 11.06 -19.01
CA SER A 88 -7.72 11.58 -17.68
C SER A 88 -8.81 11.31 -16.63
N GLY A 89 -10.07 11.45 -17.01
CA GLY A 89 -11.21 11.20 -16.12
C GLY A 89 -11.42 9.72 -15.77
N VAL A 90 -10.96 8.82 -16.62
CA VAL A 90 -11.00 7.36 -16.38
C VAL A 90 -9.73 6.91 -15.64
N LEU A 91 -8.60 7.53 -15.99
CA LEU A 91 -7.31 7.20 -15.39
C LEU A 91 -7.25 7.60 -13.91
N LEU A 92 -7.85 8.74 -13.55
CA LEU A 92 -7.86 9.28 -12.19
C LEU A 92 -9.30 9.56 -11.75
N PRO A 93 -10.11 8.52 -11.46
CA PRO A 93 -11.46 8.70 -10.95
C PRO A 93 -11.45 9.42 -9.59
N GLY A 94 -12.59 9.99 -9.23
CA GLY A 94 -12.81 10.56 -7.90
C GLY A 94 -12.88 9.48 -6.81
N ILE A 95 -13.01 9.93 -5.54
CA ILE A 95 -13.20 9.01 -4.41
C ILE A 95 -14.45 8.17 -4.64
N GLU A 96 -14.30 6.86 -4.54
CA GLU A 96 -15.35 5.87 -4.70
C GLU A 96 -15.45 5.00 -3.45
N TYR A 97 -16.69 4.74 -2.98
CA TYR A 97 -16.96 3.84 -1.88
C TYR A 97 -17.54 2.53 -2.39
N ASN A 98 -16.88 1.41 -2.02
CA ASN A 98 -17.39 0.08 -2.36
C ASN A 98 -18.15 -0.53 -1.16
N PRO A 99 -19.49 -0.71 -1.26
CA PRO A 99 -20.31 -1.23 -0.17
C PRO A 99 -20.05 -2.70 0.16
N LEU A 100 -19.50 -3.49 -0.76
CA LEU A 100 -19.22 -4.92 -0.54
C LEU A 100 -18.05 -5.13 0.42
N ILE A 101 -17.06 -4.27 0.37
CA ILE A 101 -15.91 -4.29 1.28
C ILE A 101 -15.99 -3.19 2.36
N GLN A 102 -17.00 -2.33 2.29
CA GLN A 102 -17.34 -1.29 3.26
C GLN A 102 -16.21 -0.27 3.49
N GLN A 103 -15.57 0.16 2.41
CA GLN A 103 -14.49 1.14 2.46
C GLN A 103 -14.37 1.91 1.14
N ASN A 104 -13.62 3.02 1.18
CA ASN A 104 -13.23 3.73 -0.03
C ASN A 104 -12.19 2.90 -0.80
N VAL A 105 -12.34 2.83 -2.12
CA VAL A 105 -11.41 2.06 -2.97
C VAL A 105 -10.36 2.94 -3.63
N VAL A 106 -10.55 4.26 -3.62
CA VAL A 106 -9.61 5.22 -4.19
C VAL A 106 -8.87 5.97 -3.08
N HIS A 107 -7.55 5.84 -3.07
CA HIS A 107 -6.64 6.51 -2.14
C HIS A 107 -5.86 7.60 -2.88
N LEU A 108 -5.99 8.83 -2.41
CA LEU A 108 -5.25 9.98 -2.93
C LEU A 108 -4.03 10.25 -2.05
N PRO A 109 -2.90 10.68 -2.62
CA PRO A 109 -1.75 11.09 -1.83
C PRO A 109 -2.14 12.26 -0.93
N THR A 110 -1.71 12.24 0.33
CA THR A 110 -1.93 13.36 1.25
C THR A 110 -1.06 14.53 0.77
N VAL A 111 -1.69 15.55 0.24
CA VAL A 111 -1.03 16.84 0.01
C VAL A 111 -0.90 17.48 1.40
N GLU A 112 0.32 17.72 1.87
CA GLU A 112 0.53 18.58 3.03
C GLU A 112 -0.02 19.98 2.70
N SER A 113 -1.30 20.19 2.98
CA SER A 113 -1.90 21.52 2.89
C SER A 113 -1.42 22.33 4.08
N THR A 114 -0.52 23.27 3.83
CA THR A 114 -0.29 24.43 4.69
C THR A 114 -1.56 25.27 4.74
N SER A 115 -2.56 24.87 5.51
CA SER A 115 -3.68 25.71 5.91
C SER A 115 -4.15 25.31 7.31
N SER A 116 -3.99 26.30 8.18
CA SER A 116 -4.42 26.36 9.57
C SER A 116 -5.89 25.92 9.77
N GLY A 117 -6.08 25.03 10.73
CA GLY A 117 -7.33 24.92 11.47
C GLY A 117 -8.10 23.62 11.25
N ALA A 118 -7.82 22.61 12.04
CA ALA A 118 -8.76 21.84 12.85
C ALA A 118 -8.13 20.52 13.33
N THR A 119 -8.15 20.37 14.63
CA THR A 119 -8.07 19.15 15.44
C THR A 119 -6.88 18.23 15.21
N SER A 120 -5.90 18.39 16.07
CA SER A 120 -4.70 17.59 16.26
C SER A 120 -5.01 16.10 16.44
N VAL A 121 -4.80 15.31 15.40
CA VAL A 121 -4.33 13.94 15.61
C VAL A 121 -2.84 14.08 15.97
N THR A 122 -2.49 13.65 17.14
CA THR A 122 -1.15 13.75 17.72
C THR A 122 -0.11 13.19 16.76
N ASN A 123 0.65 14.08 16.14
CA ASN A 123 1.91 13.75 15.47
C ASN A 123 2.93 13.28 16.51
N SER A 124 2.83 12.03 16.93
CA SER A 124 3.96 11.36 17.57
C SER A 124 4.99 11.10 16.47
N SER A 125 6.14 11.73 16.60
CA SER A 125 7.36 11.65 15.79
C SER A 125 7.50 10.35 14.97
N THR A 126 7.24 10.42 13.65
CA THR A 126 7.29 9.28 12.73
C THR A 126 8.71 8.95 12.26
N SER A 127 9.73 9.67 12.76
CA SER A 127 11.12 9.42 12.41
C SER A 127 11.63 8.17 13.11
N GLY A 128 11.61 7.03 12.39
CA GLY A 128 12.20 5.77 12.85
C GLY A 128 11.23 4.61 13.03
N SER A 129 9.93 4.79 12.83
CA SER A 129 8.96 3.69 12.94
C SER A 129 8.90 2.85 11.66
N ALA A 130 8.76 1.53 11.84
CA ALA A 130 8.49 0.58 10.77
C ALA A 130 7.00 0.27 10.68
N LEU A 131 6.56 -0.17 9.50
CA LEU A 131 5.28 -0.83 9.29
C LEU A 131 5.48 -2.31 9.07
N GLY A 132 4.62 -3.12 9.66
CA GLY A 132 4.53 -4.55 9.42
C GLY A 132 3.18 -4.89 8.80
N PHE A 133 3.20 -5.78 7.83
CA PHE A 133 2.02 -6.24 7.10
C PHE A 133 1.90 -7.75 7.24
N ILE A 134 0.71 -8.23 7.57
CA ILE A 134 0.33 -9.64 7.45
C ILE A 134 -0.93 -9.71 6.62
N GLU A 135 -0.84 -10.32 5.46
CA GLU A 135 -1.94 -10.50 4.53
C GLU A 135 -2.32 -11.98 4.40
N THR A 136 -3.58 -12.29 4.62
CA THR A 136 -4.09 -13.65 4.59
C THR A 136 -5.33 -13.76 3.71
N GLN A 137 -5.60 -14.97 3.23
CA GLN A 137 -6.93 -15.33 2.78
C GLN A 137 -7.61 -16.09 3.93
N GLY A 138 -8.53 -15.41 4.63
CA GLY A 138 -9.25 -15.91 5.79
C GLY A 138 -9.19 -14.94 6.98
N PHE A 139 -10.36 -14.52 7.47
CA PHE A 139 -10.46 -13.59 8.61
C PHE A 139 -9.97 -14.19 9.93
N THR A 140 -10.27 -15.47 10.20
CA THR A 140 -9.81 -16.13 11.43
C THR A 140 -8.29 -16.16 11.49
N ALA A 141 -7.64 -16.46 10.36
CA ALA A 141 -6.18 -16.51 10.26
C ALA A 141 -5.53 -15.15 10.57
N VAL A 142 -6.06 -14.04 10.00
CA VAL A 142 -5.48 -12.73 10.26
C VAL A 142 -5.68 -12.26 11.70
N PHE A 143 -6.82 -12.58 12.32
CA PHE A 143 -7.04 -12.22 13.73
C PHE A 143 -6.14 -13.00 14.68
N GLN A 144 -5.91 -14.28 14.42
CA GLN A 144 -4.95 -15.08 15.18
C GLN A 144 -3.53 -14.53 15.00
N ALA A 145 -3.15 -14.26 13.76
CA ALA A 145 -1.83 -13.71 13.44
C ALA A 145 -1.55 -12.39 14.17
N ILE A 146 -2.52 -11.47 14.20
CA ILE A 146 -2.34 -10.18 14.85
C ILE A 146 -2.32 -10.31 16.39
N ASP A 147 -3.10 -11.22 16.98
CA ASP A 147 -3.05 -11.49 18.40
C ASP A 147 -1.66 -11.99 18.83
N MET A 148 -1.11 -12.94 18.05
CA MET A 148 0.25 -13.44 18.29
C MET A 148 1.32 -12.38 18.08
N ALA A 149 1.19 -11.56 17.04
CA ALA A 149 2.10 -10.45 16.79
C ALA A 149 2.15 -9.45 17.97
N CYS A 150 0.98 -9.05 18.47
CA CYS A 150 0.87 -8.13 19.61
C CYS A 150 1.36 -8.73 20.94
N LYS A 151 1.27 -10.05 21.09
CA LYS A 151 1.82 -10.75 22.27
C LYS A 151 3.34 -10.90 22.20
N ALA A 152 3.91 -11.02 21.00
CA ALA A 152 5.33 -11.22 20.79
C ALA A 152 6.15 -9.93 20.95
N ALA A 153 5.58 -8.76 20.61
CA ALA A 153 6.31 -7.50 20.64
C ALA A 153 5.38 -6.31 20.89
N ASN A 154 5.97 -5.21 21.36
CA ASN A 154 5.25 -3.96 21.57
C ASN A 154 5.04 -3.23 20.24
N VAL A 155 3.92 -3.49 19.59
CA VAL A 155 3.49 -2.88 18.34
C VAL A 155 2.06 -2.33 18.46
N GLU A 156 1.77 -1.30 17.68
CA GLU A 156 0.46 -0.70 17.56
C GLU A 156 -0.24 -1.24 16.30
N VAL A 157 -1.49 -1.68 16.42
CA VAL A 157 -2.32 -2.07 15.28
C VAL A 157 -2.90 -0.81 14.66
N ILE A 158 -2.50 -0.51 13.42
CA ILE A 158 -2.97 0.67 12.69
C ILE A 158 -4.37 0.44 12.14
N GLY A 159 -4.61 -0.74 11.57
CA GLY A 159 -5.90 -1.07 10.98
C GLY A 159 -5.84 -2.31 10.11
N LYS A 160 -6.93 -2.50 9.37
CA LYS A 160 -7.04 -3.62 8.41
C LYS A 160 -7.57 -3.14 7.08
N GLU A 161 -7.05 -3.73 6.00
CA GLU A 161 -7.52 -3.51 4.63
C GLU A 161 -8.17 -4.78 4.09
N LYS A 162 -9.29 -4.63 3.35
CA LYS A 162 -10.02 -5.74 2.74
C LYS A 162 -10.02 -5.58 1.22
N LEU A 163 -9.58 -6.62 0.50
CA LEU A 163 -9.57 -6.61 -0.97
C LEU A 163 -10.72 -7.41 -1.60
N GLY A 164 -11.62 -7.96 -0.78
CA GLY A 164 -12.62 -8.93 -1.26
C GLY A 164 -12.08 -10.37 -1.26
N GLY A 165 -12.89 -11.35 -1.67
CA GLY A 165 -12.48 -12.75 -1.79
C GLY A 165 -11.86 -13.40 -0.54
N GLY A 166 -12.06 -12.80 0.64
CA GLY A 166 -11.44 -13.23 1.89
C GLY A 166 -10.00 -12.73 2.11
N TYR A 167 -9.47 -11.89 1.22
CA TYR A 167 -8.17 -11.23 1.40
C TYR A 167 -8.29 -10.12 2.42
N VAL A 168 -7.49 -10.22 3.46
CA VAL A 168 -7.42 -9.23 4.55
C VAL A 168 -5.97 -9.00 4.92
N THR A 169 -5.59 -7.74 4.96
CA THR A 169 -4.28 -7.29 5.44
C THR A 169 -4.45 -6.56 6.76
N VAL A 170 -3.67 -6.91 7.77
CA VAL A 170 -3.53 -6.11 9.00
C VAL A 170 -2.18 -5.41 8.98
N VAL A 171 -2.19 -4.16 9.42
CA VAL A 171 -1.00 -3.31 9.49
C VAL A 171 -0.67 -3.00 10.94
N VAL A 172 0.59 -3.21 11.31
CA VAL A 172 1.15 -2.84 12.62
C VAL A 172 2.26 -1.82 12.47
N LYS A 173 2.48 -1.02 13.51
CA LYS A 173 3.51 0.02 13.58
C LYS A 173 4.32 -0.15 14.87
N GLY A 174 5.61 0.15 14.82
CA GLY A 174 6.50 0.11 15.96
C GLY A 174 7.95 0.41 15.57
N ASP A 175 8.88 0.18 16.49
CA ASP A 175 10.29 0.16 16.10
C ASP A 175 10.60 -1.05 15.20
N VAL A 176 11.69 -0.96 14.42
CA VAL A 176 12.02 -1.97 13.39
C VAL A 176 12.15 -3.37 13.99
N ALA A 177 12.80 -3.51 15.15
CA ALA A 177 13.04 -4.81 15.78
C ALA A 177 11.74 -5.42 16.32
N ALA A 178 10.89 -4.59 16.96
CA ALA A 178 9.59 -5.02 17.46
C ALA A 178 8.67 -5.46 16.32
N VAL A 179 8.62 -4.69 15.23
CA VAL A 179 7.80 -5.03 14.06
C VAL A 179 8.29 -6.32 13.40
N HIS A 180 9.61 -6.54 13.27
CA HIS A 180 10.13 -7.81 12.76
C HIS A 180 9.71 -9.00 13.62
N ALA A 181 9.87 -8.91 14.94
CA ALA A 181 9.48 -9.97 15.88
C ALA A 181 7.96 -10.24 15.83
N ALA A 182 7.15 -9.17 15.75
CA ALA A 182 5.69 -9.28 15.62
C ALA A 182 5.28 -10.01 14.34
N ILE A 183 5.83 -9.61 13.19
CA ILE A 183 5.51 -10.21 11.89
C ILE A 183 5.97 -11.67 11.83
N GLU A 184 7.18 -11.97 12.31
CA GLU A 184 7.69 -13.33 12.35
C GLU A 184 6.81 -14.26 13.23
N SER A 185 6.40 -13.80 14.40
CA SER A 185 5.50 -14.57 15.27
C SER A 185 4.10 -14.72 14.67
N GLY A 186 3.53 -13.63 14.13
CA GLY A 186 2.18 -13.64 13.59
C GLY A 186 2.01 -14.56 12.37
N GLN A 187 2.96 -14.57 11.45
CA GLN A 187 2.86 -15.38 10.23
C GLN A 187 2.90 -16.89 10.48
N GLN A 188 3.55 -17.36 11.55
CA GLN A 188 3.68 -18.78 11.87
C GLN A 188 2.34 -19.45 12.19
N GLU A 189 1.37 -18.70 12.69
CA GLU A 189 0.08 -19.22 13.11
C GLU A 189 -0.97 -19.28 11.97
N VAL A 190 -0.67 -18.68 10.82
CA VAL A 190 -1.63 -18.52 9.73
C VAL A 190 -1.97 -19.85 9.06
N GLU A 191 -0.97 -20.73 8.83
CA GLU A 191 -1.11 -21.94 7.99
C GLU A 191 -2.18 -22.91 8.47
N SER A 192 -2.46 -22.95 9.78
CA SER A 192 -3.46 -23.83 10.35
C SER A 192 -4.91 -23.33 10.17
N LEU A 193 -5.10 -22.04 9.89
CA LEU A 193 -6.39 -21.34 9.92
C LEU A 193 -6.78 -20.71 8.58
N GLY A 194 -5.83 -20.59 7.65
CA GLY A 194 -6.04 -19.96 6.36
C GLY A 194 -4.80 -20.02 5.49
N LYS A 195 -4.72 -19.13 4.49
CA LYS A 195 -3.57 -19.05 3.61
C LYS A 195 -2.82 -17.74 3.86
N LEU A 196 -1.53 -17.82 4.15
CA LEU A 196 -0.66 -16.66 4.12
C LEU A 196 -0.46 -16.20 2.67
N ILE A 197 -0.79 -14.95 2.39
CA ILE A 197 -0.61 -14.32 1.08
C ILE A 197 0.72 -13.61 1.04
N ALA A 198 0.97 -12.73 2.03
CA ALA A 198 2.24 -12.03 2.16
C ALA A 198 2.46 -11.62 3.62
N ALA A 199 3.72 -11.54 4.04
CA ALA A 199 4.15 -10.89 5.27
C ALA A 199 5.41 -10.09 4.99
N HIS A 200 5.46 -8.82 5.42
CA HIS A 200 6.60 -7.96 5.13
C HIS A 200 6.73 -6.82 6.15
N VAL A 201 7.96 -6.34 6.30
CA VAL A 201 8.28 -5.16 7.13
C VAL A 201 8.85 -4.07 6.23
N ILE A 202 8.27 -2.88 6.30
CA ILE A 202 8.79 -1.68 5.64
C ILE A 202 9.44 -0.79 6.71
N PRO A 203 10.78 -0.76 6.81
CA PRO A 203 11.46 0.18 7.68
C PRO A 203 11.40 1.59 7.07
N ARG A 204 11.02 2.59 7.89
CA ARG A 204 10.89 3.99 7.44
C ARG A 204 10.04 4.12 6.18
N PRO A 205 8.72 3.84 6.27
CA PRO A 205 7.82 3.88 5.11
C PRO A 205 7.79 5.28 4.48
N SER A 206 7.61 5.32 3.17
CA SER A 206 7.45 6.57 2.41
C SER A 206 6.11 7.26 2.75
N ALA A 207 6.02 8.56 2.49
CA ALA A 207 4.80 9.33 2.76
C ALA A 207 3.57 8.78 2.03
N SER A 208 3.73 8.30 0.80
CA SER A 208 2.61 7.73 0.05
C SER A 208 2.16 6.36 0.56
N VAL A 209 3.07 5.55 1.13
CA VAL A 209 2.66 4.33 1.83
C VAL A 209 1.84 4.68 3.07
N LEU A 210 2.25 5.70 3.82
CA LEU A 210 1.49 6.17 4.99
C LEU A 210 0.09 6.67 4.60
N SER A 211 -0.07 7.28 3.42
CA SER A 211 -1.38 7.73 2.93
C SER A 211 -2.30 6.61 2.43
N LEU A 212 -1.76 5.42 2.21
CA LEU A 212 -2.54 4.22 1.86
C LEU A 212 -3.06 3.46 3.08
N LEU A 213 -2.58 3.79 4.29
CA LEU A 213 -2.95 3.02 5.47
C LEU A 213 -4.45 3.09 5.72
N PRO A 214 -5.05 1.98 6.20
CA PRO A 214 -6.45 1.95 6.59
C PRO A 214 -6.70 2.99 7.69
N GLY A 215 -7.75 3.78 7.51
CA GLY A 215 -8.19 4.83 8.45
C GLY A 215 -9.04 4.28 9.59
#